data_b9453380ce452eaf4570811c5c56d30b
#
_entry.id   b9453380ce452eaf4570811c5c56d30b
#
_cell.length_a   1.000
_cell.length_b   1.000
_cell.length_c   1.000
_cell.angle_alpha   90.00
_cell.angle_beta   90.00
_cell.angle_gamma   90.00
#
_symmetry.space_group_name_H-M   'P 1'
#
loop_
_entity.id
_entity.type
_entity.pdbx_description
1 polymer ?
#
loop_
_entity_poly.entity_id
_entity_poly.type
_entity_poly.pdbx_seq_one_letter_code
_entity_poly.pdbx_strand_id
1 'polypeptide(L)'
;MKFFHISDLHIGRQMNGYSLRDSQENALSRIIAYAQSEKPDAVLICGDIYDKSVPSADSYTVFDSFLIRLSSIRPSIPVLIIAGNHDSPERLSYASSFLERHQIYISALPPSSPEDRLKKVTFEDRWGKINFYLFPFIKPGYVRHLFEEGAVTGYDSAFRAVLSREEINGGERNVILAHQFFTSGDKGPSLCDSESAILTLGGLDQIDVSALADFDYAALGHLHGPQKVGREDVRYSGTPYKYSVSEERHRKAVTVVTMEEKGVVKIELSLIHISEPT
;
A
#
# COMPACT_ATOMS: atom_id res chain seq x y z
N MET A 1 -10.54 -9.84 12.56
CA MET A 1 -9.84 -8.54 12.44
C MET A 1 -10.39 -7.77 11.26
N LYS A 2 -10.76 -6.49 11.44
CA LYS A 2 -11.21 -5.57 10.38
C LYS A 2 -10.15 -4.50 10.15
N PHE A 3 -9.72 -4.29 8.91
CA PHE A 3 -8.73 -3.26 8.61
C PHE A 3 -9.08 -2.49 7.34
N PHE A 4 -8.59 -1.26 7.26
CA PHE A 4 -8.70 -0.42 6.08
C PHE A 4 -7.45 -0.58 5.23
N HIS A 5 -7.63 -0.65 3.92
CA HIS A 5 -6.55 -0.66 2.93
C HIS A 5 -6.73 0.55 2.00
N ILE A 6 -5.74 1.43 2.03
CA ILE A 6 -5.61 2.61 1.17
C ILE A 6 -4.20 2.67 0.59
N SER A 7 -4.01 3.39 -0.50
CA SER A 7 -2.71 3.58 -1.15
C SER A 7 -2.70 4.86 -1.98
N ASP A 8 -1.55 5.18 -2.54
CA ASP A 8 -1.40 6.19 -3.60
C ASP A 8 -2.01 7.55 -3.21
N LEU A 9 -1.61 8.04 -2.02
CA LEU A 9 -2.10 9.33 -1.50
C LEU A 9 -1.58 10.50 -2.33
N HIS A 10 -0.39 10.38 -2.92
CA HIS A 10 0.27 11.38 -3.75
C HIS A 10 0.15 12.81 -3.20
N ILE A 11 0.37 12.97 -1.89
CA ILE A 11 0.26 14.27 -1.23
C ILE A 11 1.21 15.27 -1.88
N GLY A 12 0.67 16.44 -2.27
CA GLY A 12 1.39 17.48 -2.97
C GLY A 12 1.24 17.43 -4.50
N ARG A 13 0.39 16.52 -5.01
CA ARG A 13 0.09 16.44 -6.45
C ARG A 13 -0.60 17.70 -6.95
N GLN A 14 -0.26 18.04 -8.18
CA GLN A 14 -0.90 19.12 -8.93
C GLN A 14 -1.57 18.55 -10.18
N MET A 15 -2.68 19.13 -10.59
CA MET A 15 -3.35 18.82 -11.85
C MET A 15 -3.44 20.09 -12.70
N ASN A 16 -2.82 20.07 -13.89
CA ASN A 16 -2.76 21.24 -14.79
C ASN A 16 -2.23 22.51 -14.11
N GLY A 17 -1.26 22.38 -13.19
CA GLY A 17 -0.67 23.50 -12.44
C GLY A 17 -1.48 23.93 -11.20
N TYR A 18 -2.66 23.37 -10.97
CA TYR A 18 -3.47 23.65 -9.79
C TYR A 18 -3.14 22.67 -8.66
N SER A 19 -2.96 23.20 -7.45
CA SER A 19 -2.76 22.38 -6.26
C SER A 19 -4.05 21.61 -5.92
N LEU A 20 -3.90 20.32 -5.64
CA LEU A 20 -4.99 19.46 -5.18
C LEU A 20 -5.07 19.38 -3.63
N ARG A 21 -4.32 20.24 -2.92
CA ARG A 21 -4.16 20.17 -1.46
C ARG A 21 -5.51 20.09 -0.73
N ASP A 22 -6.41 21.06 -0.98
CA ASP A 22 -7.69 21.13 -0.29
C ASP A 22 -8.54 19.88 -0.51
N SER A 23 -8.51 19.36 -1.74
CA SER A 23 -9.20 18.12 -2.09
C SER A 23 -8.60 16.90 -1.41
N GLN A 24 -7.27 16.84 -1.32
CA GLN A 24 -6.54 15.79 -0.61
C GLN A 24 -6.83 15.83 0.89
N GLU A 25 -6.74 17.01 1.52
CA GLU A 25 -7.08 17.20 2.94
C GLU A 25 -8.54 16.81 3.25
N ASN A 26 -9.47 17.12 2.33
CA ASN A 26 -10.87 16.68 2.46
C ASN A 26 -10.98 15.15 2.38
N ALA A 27 -10.37 14.50 1.40
CA ALA A 27 -10.39 13.04 1.27
C ALA A 27 -9.81 12.36 2.51
N LEU A 28 -8.65 12.83 3.00
CA LEU A 28 -8.03 12.32 4.22
C LEU A 28 -8.92 12.54 5.46
N SER A 29 -9.60 13.69 5.55
CA SER A 29 -10.53 13.98 6.64
C SER A 29 -11.73 13.03 6.63
N ARG A 30 -12.24 12.64 5.47
CA ARG A 30 -13.31 11.64 5.33
C ARG A 30 -12.84 10.24 5.75
N ILE A 31 -11.60 9.86 5.40
CA ILE A 31 -11.00 8.60 5.87
C ILE A 31 -10.95 8.58 7.40
N ILE A 32 -10.53 9.69 8.02
CA ILE A 32 -10.51 9.82 9.49
C ILE A 32 -11.91 9.67 10.08
N ALA A 33 -12.90 10.38 9.54
CA ALA A 33 -14.27 10.30 10.02
C ALA A 33 -14.82 8.86 9.90
N TYR A 34 -14.51 8.20 8.79
CA TYR A 34 -14.90 6.82 8.56
C TYR A 34 -14.19 5.86 9.53
N ALA A 35 -12.89 6.08 9.78
CA ALA A 35 -12.16 5.29 10.78
C ALA A 35 -12.70 5.49 12.21
N GLN A 36 -13.16 6.71 12.55
CA GLN A 36 -13.81 6.99 13.83
C GLN A 36 -15.16 6.26 14.00
N SER A 37 -15.96 6.15 12.93
CA SER A 37 -17.24 5.44 12.98
C SER A 37 -17.07 3.92 12.96
N GLU A 38 -16.22 3.39 12.08
CA GLU A 38 -16.07 1.96 11.83
C GLU A 38 -15.10 1.27 12.78
N LYS A 39 -14.20 2.04 13.40
CA LYS A 39 -13.19 1.56 14.35
C LYS A 39 -12.45 0.32 13.84
N PRO A 40 -11.73 0.42 12.70
CA PRO A 40 -10.94 -0.70 12.22
C PRO A 40 -9.85 -1.06 13.23
N ASP A 41 -9.44 -2.31 13.23
CA ASP A 41 -8.35 -2.82 14.06
C ASP A 41 -6.96 -2.38 13.53
N ALA A 42 -6.86 -1.98 12.26
CA ALA A 42 -5.66 -1.42 11.65
C ALA A 42 -5.98 -0.58 10.39
N VAL A 43 -5.05 0.29 10.00
CA VAL A 43 -5.05 0.99 8.70
C VAL A 43 -3.77 0.64 7.95
N LEU A 44 -3.91 0.15 6.73
CA LEU A 44 -2.80 -0.15 5.81
C LEU A 44 -2.68 0.97 4.78
N ILE A 45 -1.45 1.50 4.61
CA ILE A 45 -1.13 2.53 3.60
C ILE A 45 -0.06 1.95 2.68
N CYS A 46 -0.48 1.53 1.49
CA CYS A 46 0.33 0.72 0.59
C CYS A 46 1.11 1.56 -0.43
N GLY A 47 1.94 2.50 0.06
CA GLY A 47 2.91 3.26 -0.74
C GLY A 47 2.36 4.50 -1.42
N ASP A 48 3.27 5.23 -2.07
CA ASP A 48 3.06 6.52 -2.74
C ASP A 48 2.34 7.53 -1.84
N ILE A 49 2.97 7.75 -0.68
CA ILE A 49 2.49 8.73 0.30
C ILE A 49 2.59 10.13 -0.29
N TYR A 50 3.72 10.42 -0.91
CA TYR A 50 4.01 11.71 -1.54
C TYR A 50 4.06 11.60 -3.06
N ASP A 51 3.71 12.69 -3.75
CA ASP A 51 3.78 12.74 -5.22
C ASP A 51 5.22 12.76 -5.76
N LYS A 52 6.18 13.17 -4.93
CA LYS A 52 7.60 13.30 -5.30
C LYS A 52 8.51 12.83 -4.17
N SER A 53 9.67 12.29 -4.53
CA SER A 53 10.70 11.85 -3.58
C SER A 53 11.29 12.98 -2.71
N VAL A 54 11.12 14.24 -3.14
CA VAL A 54 11.42 15.43 -2.34
C VAL A 54 10.13 16.24 -2.18
N PRO A 55 9.30 15.90 -1.19
CA PRO A 55 8.04 16.59 -0.94
C PRO A 55 8.27 18.03 -0.45
N SER A 56 7.28 18.89 -0.65
CA SER A 56 7.27 20.22 -0.03
C SER A 56 7.03 20.13 1.48
N ALA A 57 7.38 21.19 2.21
CA ALA A 57 7.08 21.29 3.63
C ALA A 57 5.56 21.15 3.91
N ASP A 58 4.74 21.73 3.03
CA ASP A 58 3.28 21.61 3.11
C ASP A 58 2.81 20.17 2.99
N SER A 59 3.43 19.38 2.10
CA SER A 59 3.08 17.96 1.95
C SER A 59 3.37 17.16 3.22
N TYR A 60 4.50 17.44 3.87
CA TYR A 60 4.81 16.85 5.19
C TYR A 60 3.78 17.23 6.24
N THR A 61 3.37 18.50 6.29
CA THR A 61 2.37 18.98 7.24
C THR A 61 1.01 18.29 7.05
N VAL A 62 0.59 18.06 5.80
CA VAL A 62 -0.66 17.34 5.50
C VAL A 62 -0.60 15.90 6.01
N PHE A 63 0.48 15.18 5.72
CA PHE A 63 0.62 13.79 6.16
C PHE A 63 0.76 13.67 7.68
N ASP A 64 1.55 14.55 8.31
CA ASP A 64 1.70 14.62 9.75
C ASP A 64 0.34 14.83 10.45
N SER A 65 -0.45 15.81 9.98
CA SER A 65 -1.80 16.05 10.47
C SER A 65 -2.71 14.83 10.33
N PHE A 66 -2.61 14.10 9.23
CA PHE A 66 -3.36 12.87 9.01
C PHE A 66 -2.98 11.79 10.03
N LEU A 67 -1.68 11.56 10.25
CA LEU A 67 -1.19 10.59 11.24
C LEU A 67 -1.60 10.96 12.66
N ILE A 68 -1.46 12.25 13.05
CA ILE A 68 -1.89 12.74 14.36
C ILE A 68 -3.38 12.45 14.59
N ARG A 69 -4.22 12.76 13.62
CA ARG A 69 -5.67 12.54 13.72
C ARG A 69 -6.02 11.06 13.79
N LEU A 70 -5.36 10.19 13.01
CA LEU A 70 -5.53 8.73 13.09
C LEU A 70 -5.13 8.20 14.46
N SER A 71 -3.95 8.58 14.96
CA SER A 71 -3.42 8.14 16.25
C SER A 71 -4.22 8.66 17.44
N SER A 72 -5.02 9.71 17.24
CA SER A 72 -5.91 10.28 18.28
C SER A 72 -7.22 9.52 18.44
N ILE A 73 -7.58 8.62 17.51
CA ILE A 73 -8.79 7.79 17.60
C ILE A 73 -8.64 6.81 18.77
N ARG A 74 -9.74 6.56 19.48
CA ARG A 74 -9.79 5.60 20.59
C ARG A 74 -10.86 4.54 20.35
N PRO A 75 -10.57 3.23 20.56
CA PRO A 75 -9.25 2.68 20.89
C PRO A 75 -8.18 3.00 19.83
N SER A 76 -6.89 2.92 20.19
CA SER A 76 -5.77 3.19 19.27
C SER A 76 -5.84 2.27 18.06
N ILE A 77 -5.65 2.84 16.87
CA ILE A 77 -5.65 2.12 15.60
C ILE A 77 -4.20 2.04 15.09
N PRO A 78 -3.58 0.86 15.04
CA PRO A 78 -2.28 0.67 14.40
C PRO A 78 -2.31 1.08 12.93
N VAL A 79 -1.22 1.75 12.49
CA VAL A 79 -1.05 2.18 11.09
C VAL A 79 0.18 1.49 10.52
N LEU A 80 0.02 0.76 9.42
CA LEU A 80 1.10 0.03 8.75
C LEU A 80 1.35 0.70 7.39
N ILE A 81 2.58 1.13 7.15
CA ILE A 81 2.94 1.96 6.00
C ILE A 81 4.13 1.33 5.26
N ILE A 82 4.05 1.26 3.96
CA ILE A 82 5.20 0.94 3.10
C ILE A 82 5.52 2.11 2.18
N ALA A 83 6.76 2.19 1.68
CA ALA A 83 7.12 3.14 0.62
C ALA A 83 6.64 2.63 -0.74
N GLY A 84 6.18 3.56 -1.59
CA GLY A 84 5.95 3.34 -3.01
C GLY A 84 7.13 3.82 -3.87
N ASN A 85 6.92 3.87 -5.19
CA ASN A 85 7.98 4.25 -6.13
C ASN A 85 8.19 5.77 -6.23
N HIS A 86 7.23 6.58 -5.81
CA HIS A 86 7.35 8.04 -5.71
C HIS A 86 8.02 8.50 -4.42
N ASP A 87 7.93 7.70 -3.36
CA ASP A 87 8.51 8.03 -2.06
C ASP A 87 10.04 7.95 -2.08
N SER A 88 10.71 8.75 -1.21
CA SER A 88 12.10 8.50 -0.83
C SER A 88 12.11 7.56 0.38
N PRO A 89 12.67 6.34 0.24
CA PRO A 89 12.74 5.39 1.35
C PRO A 89 13.41 5.98 2.59
N GLU A 90 14.52 6.73 2.42
CA GLU A 90 15.28 7.31 3.51
C GLU A 90 14.49 8.40 4.24
N ARG A 91 13.76 9.25 3.49
CA ARG A 91 12.93 10.31 4.07
C ARG A 91 11.72 9.75 4.80
N LEU A 92 11.07 8.73 4.22
CA LEU A 92 9.89 8.10 4.82
C LEU A 92 10.28 7.27 6.05
N SER A 93 11.49 6.69 6.09
CA SER A 93 12.00 5.95 7.26
C SER A 93 12.42 6.85 8.42
N TYR A 94 12.50 8.18 8.21
CA TYR A 94 12.84 9.10 9.28
C TYR A 94 11.90 8.95 10.47
N ALA A 95 12.47 8.87 11.66
CA ALA A 95 11.76 8.66 12.93
C ALA A 95 10.89 7.39 13.02
N SER A 96 11.00 6.43 12.09
CA SER A 96 10.16 5.22 12.06
C SER A 96 10.22 4.42 13.37
N SER A 97 11.41 4.28 13.98
CA SER A 97 11.59 3.59 15.27
C SER A 97 10.90 4.30 16.44
N PHE A 98 10.78 5.64 16.37
CA PHE A 98 10.04 6.42 17.36
C PHE A 98 8.52 6.24 17.14
N LEU A 99 8.07 6.31 15.90
CA LEU A 99 6.66 6.16 15.50
C LEU A 99 6.12 4.77 15.84
N GLU A 100 6.96 3.74 15.78
CA GLU A 100 6.58 2.38 16.13
C GLU A 100 6.11 2.24 17.59
N ARG A 101 6.67 3.02 18.49
CA ARG A 101 6.21 3.10 19.90
C ARG A 101 4.78 3.65 20.02
N HIS A 102 4.30 4.31 18.97
CA HIS A 102 2.95 4.86 18.86
C HIS A 102 2.08 4.02 17.90
N GLN A 103 2.46 2.76 17.64
CA GLN A 103 1.76 1.83 16.75
C GLN A 103 1.69 2.30 15.29
N ILE A 104 2.66 3.10 14.83
CA ILE A 104 2.82 3.48 13.43
C ILE A 104 4.06 2.75 12.91
N TYR A 105 3.84 1.71 12.13
CA TYR A 105 4.86 0.81 11.61
C TYR A 105 5.20 1.20 10.18
N ILE A 106 6.43 1.65 9.93
CA ILE A 106 6.90 2.04 8.60
C ILE A 106 7.96 1.06 8.12
N SER A 107 7.79 0.55 6.91
CA SER A 107 8.78 -0.21 6.16
C SER A 107 9.02 0.49 4.82
N ALA A 108 10.08 1.28 4.74
CA ALA A 108 10.37 2.08 3.56
C ALA A 108 11.63 1.61 2.83
N LEU A 109 12.64 1.14 3.57
CA LEU A 109 13.91 0.72 3.00
C LEU A 109 13.81 -0.71 2.46
N PRO A 110 14.29 -0.97 1.22
CA PRO A 110 14.44 -2.33 0.74
C PRO A 110 15.52 -3.09 1.55
N PRO A 111 15.49 -4.44 1.55
CA PRO A 111 16.59 -5.22 2.11
C PRO A 111 17.94 -4.81 1.52
N SER A 112 18.95 -4.64 2.37
CA SER A 112 20.29 -4.18 2.01
C SER A 112 21.39 -5.19 2.36
N SER A 113 21.07 -6.18 3.20
CA SER A 113 21.97 -7.27 3.60
C SER A 113 21.28 -8.63 3.48
N PRO A 114 22.05 -9.74 3.42
CA PRO A 114 21.51 -11.10 3.40
C PRO A 114 20.68 -11.46 4.64
N GLU A 115 20.93 -10.81 5.76
CA GLU A 115 20.25 -11.03 7.04
C GLU A 115 18.95 -10.26 7.15
N ASP A 116 18.77 -9.22 6.32
CA ASP A 116 17.54 -8.40 6.36
C ASP A 116 16.31 -9.23 5.99
N ARG A 117 15.26 -9.00 6.72
CA ARG A 117 13.93 -9.58 6.51
C ARG A 117 12.89 -8.48 6.35
N LEU A 118 11.78 -8.81 5.75
CA LEU A 118 10.65 -7.90 5.71
C LEU A 118 10.19 -7.56 7.12
N LYS A 119 9.81 -6.30 7.34
CA LYS A 119 9.15 -5.95 8.61
C LYS A 119 7.85 -6.74 8.72
N LYS A 120 7.73 -7.57 9.76
CA LYS A 120 6.54 -8.33 10.08
C LYS A 120 5.90 -7.75 11.35
N VAL A 121 4.60 -7.42 11.27
CA VAL A 121 3.79 -7.00 12.41
C VAL A 121 2.73 -8.04 12.64
N THR A 122 2.66 -8.59 13.85
CA THR A 122 1.69 -9.65 14.20
C THR A 122 0.70 -9.11 15.22
N PHE A 123 -0.58 -9.29 14.93
CA PHE A 123 -1.68 -9.10 15.87
C PHE A 123 -2.33 -10.44 16.20
N GLU A 124 -3.15 -10.46 17.23
CA GLU A 124 -3.91 -11.64 17.62
C GLU A 124 -5.34 -11.27 17.99
N ASP A 125 -6.30 -12.04 17.51
CA ASP A 125 -7.70 -11.92 17.86
C ASP A 125 -8.30 -13.30 18.18
N ARG A 126 -9.61 -13.39 18.34
CA ARG A 126 -10.30 -14.67 18.66
C ARG A 126 -10.05 -15.79 17.65
N TRP A 127 -9.55 -15.46 16.46
CA TRP A 127 -9.25 -16.41 15.39
C TRP A 127 -7.75 -16.77 15.32
N GLY A 128 -6.95 -16.36 16.32
CA GLY A 128 -5.52 -16.56 16.39
C GLY A 128 -4.71 -15.43 15.76
N LYS A 129 -3.48 -15.75 15.38
CA LYS A 129 -2.54 -14.77 14.85
C LYS A 129 -2.87 -14.34 13.43
N ILE A 130 -2.58 -13.07 13.15
CA ILE A 130 -2.58 -12.48 11.81
C ILE A 130 -1.27 -11.73 11.61
N ASN A 131 -0.53 -12.08 10.58
CA ASN A 131 0.78 -11.54 10.27
C ASN A 131 0.69 -10.58 9.08
N PHE A 132 1.22 -9.39 9.25
CA PHE A 132 1.33 -8.39 8.18
C PHE A 132 2.79 -8.28 7.76
N TYR A 133 3.08 -8.61 6.52
CA TYR A 133 4.40 -8.48 5.90
C TYR A 133 4.44 -7.17 5.10
N LEU A 134 5.31 -6.27 5.49
CA LEU A 134 5.44 -4.93 4.91
C LEU A 134 6.52 -4.95 3.84
N PHE A 135 6.13 -5.13 2.59
CA PHE A 135 7.03 -5.20 1.44
C PHE A 135 7.09 -3.84 0.72
N PRO A 136 8.11 -2.99 0.95
CA PRO A 136 8.24 -1.70 0.28
C PRO A 136 8.51 -1.88 -1.22
N PHE A 137 8.35 -0.81 -1.99
CA PHE A 137 8.71 -0.82 -3.40
C PHE A 137 10.18 -1.17 -3.59
N ILE A 138 10.46 -2.12 -4.49
CA ILE A 138 11.83 -2.49 -4.87
C ILE A 138 12.03 -2.42 -6.38
N LYS A 139 13.28 -2.13 -6.79
CA LYS A 139 13.79 -2.35 -8.15
C LYS A 139 14.76 -3.53 -8.12
N PRO A 140 14.89 -4.31 -9.19
CA PRO A 140 15.84 -5.43 -9.24
C PRO A 140 17.26 -5.03 -8.82
N GLY A 141 17.70 -3.83 -9.22
CA GLY A 141 19.01 -3.30 -8.87
C GLY A 141 19.23 -3.05 -7.38
N TYR A 142 18.19 -2.89 -6.58
CA TYR A 142 18.31 -2.67 -5.14
C TYR A 142 18.69 -3.94 -4.38
N VAL A 143 18.28 -5.11 -4.87
CA VAL A 143 18.40 -6.37 -4.15
C VAL A 143 19.27 -7.42 -4.86
N ARG A 144 19.65 -7.20 -6.13
CA ARG A 144 20.41 -8.16 -6.94
C ARG A 144 21.69 -8.63 -6.26
N HIS A 145 22.39 -7.73 -5.57
CA HIS A 145 23.66 -8.02 -4.89
C HIS A 145 23.51 -8.94 -3.67
N LEU A 146 22.28 -9.20 -3.22
CA LEU A 146 21.98 -10.07 -2.07
C LEU A 146 21.80 -11.54 -2.45
N PHE A 147 21.79 -11.84 -3.73
CA PHE A 147 21.49 -13.17 -4.27
C PHE A 147 22.59 -13.63 -5.25
N GLU A 148 22.58 -14.92 -5.55
CA GLU A 148 23.51 -15.50 -6.51
C GLU A 148 23.41 -14.82 -7.89
N GLU A 149 24.52 -14.80 -8.64
CA GLU A 149 24.56 -14.22 -9.97
C GLU A 149 23.52 -14.89 -10.88
N GLY A 150 22.71 -14.07 -11.57
CA GLY A 150 21.64 -14.55 -12.44
C GLY A 150 20.30 -14.87 -11.74
N ALA A 151 20.24 -14.93 -10.42
CA ALA A 151 18.99 -15.21 -9.70
C ALA A 151 17.96 -14.07 -9.84
N VAL A 152 18.43 -12.82 -9.93
CA VAL A 152 17.58 -11.62 -10.06
C VAL A 152 17.78 -11.01 -11.44
N THR A 153 16.87 -11.32 -12.36
CA THR A 153 16.89 -10.84 -13.75
C THR A 153 15.86 -9.75 -14.04
N GLY A 154 14.79 -9.65 -13.24
CA GLY A 154 13.70 -8.70 -13.41
C GLY A 154 12.90 -8.50 -12.11
N TYR A 155 11.78 -7.81 -12.20
CA TYR A 155 10.96 -7.50 -11.01
C TYR A 155 10.34 -8.75 -10.39
N ASP A 156 9.80 -9.69 -11.19
CA ASP A 156 9.24 -10.93 -10.67
C ASP A 156 10.27 -11.75 -9.90
N SER A 157 11.44 -11.98 -10.49
CA SER A 157 12.52 -12.71 -9.81
C SER A 157 13.05 -11.99 -8.58
N ALA A 158 13.13 -10.64 -8.62
CA ALA A 158 13.53 -9.84 -7.44
C ALA A 158 12.54 -9.99 -6.30
N PHE A 159 11.22 -9.87 -6.59
CA PHE A 159 10.16 -9.98 -5.60
C PHE A 159 10.15 -11.38 -4.96
N ARG A 160 10.18 -12.43 -5.79
CA ARG A 160 10.21 -13.82 -5.32
C ARG A 160 11.47 -14.13 -4.51
N ALA A 161 12.64 -13.64 -4.94
CA ALA A 161 13.90 -13.84 -4.23
C ALA A 161 13.89 -13.21 -2.84
N VAL A 162 13.35 -11.98 -2.69
CA VAL A 162 13.18 -11.36 -1.37
C VAL A 162 12.18 -12.15 -0.54
N LEU A 163 11.03 -12.51 -1.12
CA LEU A 163 9.97 -13.21 -0.40
C LEU A 163 10.37 -14.63 0.04
N SER A 164 11.21 -15.33 -0.74
CA SER A 164 11.69 -16.68 -0.40
C SER A 164 12.54 -16.75 0.87
N ARG A 165 12.95 -15.60 1.40
CA ARG A 165 13.69 -15.50 2.67
C ARG A 165 12.78 -15.43 3.89
N GLU A 166 11.48 -15.25 3.67
CA GLU A 166 10.51 -15.12 4.75
C GLU A 166 9.95 -16.46 5.19
N GLU A 167 9.83 -16.65 6.50
CA GLU A 167 9.15 -17.81 7.08
C GLU A 167 7.65 -17.49 7.20
N ILE A 168 6.87 -17.91 6.19
CA ILE A 168 5.42 -17.73 6.15
C ILE A 168 4.75 -18.97 6.72
N ASN A 169 4.14 -18.83 7.90
CA ASN A 169 3.39 -19.93 8.50
C ASN A 169 2.02 -20.08 7.82
N GLY A 170 1.86 -21.10 6.96
CA GLY A 170 0.62 -21.38 6.26
C GLY A 170 -0.57 -21.74 7.16
N GLY A 171 -0.35 -22.06 8.44
CA GLY A 171 -1.41 -22.29 9.44
C GLY A 171 -1.97 -21.00 10.07
N GLU A 172 -1.31 -19.88 9.89
CA GLU A 172 -1.72 -18.57 10.40
C GLU A 172 -2.29 -17.71 9.26
N ARG A 173 -3.02 -16.65 9.61
CA ARG A 173 -3.52 -15.67 8.62
C ARG A 173 -2.37 -14.75 8.22
N ASN A 174 -2.12 -14.63 6.91
CA ASN A 174 -1.02 -13.86 6.38
C ASN A 174 -1.52 -12.79 5.41
N VAL A 175 -1.11 -11.56 5.63
CA VAL A 175 -1.40 -10.39 4.79
C VAL A 175 -0.09 -9.81 4.31
N ILE A 176 0.02 -9.49 3.03
CA ILE A 176 1.14 -8.72 2.50
C ILE A 176 0.69 -7.33 2.06
N LEU A 177 1.48 -6.32 2.41
CA LEU A 177 1.41 -4.99 1.80
C LEU A 177 2.48 -4.93 0.74
N ALA A 178 2.15 -4.56 -0.48
CA ALA A 178 3.12 -4.41 -1.56
C ALA A 178 2.77 -3.24 -2.48
N HIS A 179 3.79 -2.61 -3.07
CA HIS A 179 3.63 -1.51 -4.01
C HIS A 179 4.39 -1.84 -5.31
N GLN A 180 3.81 -2.70 -6.13
CA GLN A 180 4.42 -3.22 -7.36
C GLN A 180 3.35 -3.47 -8.42
N PHE A 181 3.78 -3.67 -9.67
CA PHE A 181 2.87 -3.95 -10.76
C PHE A 181 2.63 -5.46 -10.92
N PHE A 182 1.49 -5.93 -10.43
CA PHE A 182 1.09 -7.34 -10.51
C PHE A 182 0.16 -7.61 -11.69
N THR A 183 0.35 -8.76 -12.34
CA THR A 183 -0.47 -9.24 -13.46
C THR A 183 -0.94 -10.67 -13.21
N SER A 184 -2.01 -11.07 -13.90
CA SER A 184 -2.54 -12.44 -13.86
C SER A 184 -2.73 -12.95 -15.27
N GLY A 185 -1.84 -13.80 -15.73
CA GLY A 185 -1.82 -14.30 -17.11
C GLY A 185 -1.67 -13.18 -18.14
N ASP A 186 -2.26 -13.38 -19.33
CA ASP A 186 -2.15 -12.44 -20.46
C ASP A 186 -2.97 -11.15 -20.31
N LYS A 187 -3.85 -11.08 -19.30
CA LYS A 187 -4.68 -9.89 -19.03
C LYS A 187 -4.02 -9.05 -17.93
N GLY A 188 -3.38 -7.98 -18.36
CA GLY A 188 -2.93 -6.95 -17.44
C GLY A 188 -4.10 -6.21 -16.77
N PRO A 189 -3.87 -5.56 -15.62
CA PRO A 189 -4.84 -4.69 -14.97
C PRO A 189 -5.19 -3.47 -15.82
N SER A 190 -6.32 -2.83 -15.52
CA SER A 190 -6.71 -1.57 -16.14
C SER A 190 -5.83 -0.42 -15.65
N LEU A 191 -5.37 0.43 -16.56
CA LEU A 191 -4.48 1.55 -16.29
C LEU A 191 -5.17 2.88 -16.52
N CYS A 192 -4.70 3.93 -15.82
CA CYS A 192 -5.09 5.32 -16.00
C CYS A 192 -3.96 6.12 -16.65
N ASP A 193 -4.28 7.28 -17.25
CA ASP A 193 -3.27 8.17 -17.85
C ASP A 193 -2.26 8.69 -16.82
N SER A 194 -2.68 8.80 -15.56
CA SER A 194 -1.79 9.19 -14.45
C SER A 194 -0.72 8.16 -14.10
N GLU A 195 -0.88 6.90 -14.55
CA GLU A 195 0.02 5.76 -14.36
C GLU A 195 0.88 5.48 -15.61
N SER A 196 0.54 6.07 -16.75
CA SER A 196 1.14 5.75 -18.08
C SER A 196 2.65 6.05 -18.15
N ALA A 197 3.20 6.87 -17.27
CA ALA A 197 4.63 7.12 -17.18
C ALA A 197 5.44 5.97 -16.54
N ILE A 198 4.76 4.96 -16.00
CA ILE A 198 5.36 3.89 -15.18
C ILE A 198 5.58 2.60 -15.98
N LEU A 199 4.88 2.45 -17.12
CA LEU A 199 5.02 1.25 -17.94
C LEU A 199 6.30 1.32 -18.78
N THR A 200 7.31 0.60 -18.34
CA THR A 200 8.50 0.36 -19.14
C THR A 200 8.13 -0.45 -20.38
N LEU A 201 8.57 -0.02 -21.56
CA LEU A 201 8.39 -0.75 -22.81
C LEU A 201 8.80 -2.21 -22.64
N GLY A 202 7.86 -3.14 -22.83
CA GLY A 202 8.12 -4.58 -22.88
C GLY A 202 7.71 -5.40 -21.66
N GLY A 203 6.96 -4.84 -20.68
CA GLY A 203 6.40 -5.62 -19.56
C GLY A 203 7.44 -6.13 -18.55
N LEU A 204 8.65 -5.54 -18.54
CA LEU A 204 9.75 -5.94 -17.65
C LEU A 204 9.47 -5.70 -16.16
N ASP A 205 8.48 -4.86 -15.84
CA ASP A 205 8.14 -4.48 -14.46
C ASP A 205 7.03 -5.35 -13.85
N GLN A 206 6.53 -6.33 -14.61
CA GLN A 206 5.42 -7.19 -14.20
C GLN A 206 5.87 -8.28 -13.24
N ILE A 207 5.04 -8.50 -12.21
CA ILE A 207 5.17 -9.62 -11.28
C ILE A 207 3.91 -10.48 -11.43
N ASP A 208 4.10 -11.78 -11.62
CA ASP A 208 2.96 -12.68 -11.69
C ASP A 208 2.33 -12.86 -10.30
N VAL A 209 1.00 -12.77 -10.26
CA VAL A 209 0.21 -12.84 -9.02
C VAL A 209 0.42 -14.14 -8.23
N SER A 210 0.92 -15.21 -8.86
CA SER A 210 1.27 -16.45 -8.16
C SER A 210 2.36 -16.29 -7.10
N ALA A 211 3.15 -15.19 -7.17
CA ALA A 211 4.10 -14.84 -6.12
C ALA A 211 3.43 -14.56 -4.75
N LEU A 212 2.11 -14.31 -4.75
CA LEU A 212 1.31 -13.98 -3.58
C LEU A 212 0.48 -15.17 -3.07
N ALA A 213 0.76 -16.40 -3.52
CA ALA A 213 -0.06 -17.58 -3.22
C ALA A 213 -0.15 -17.93 -1.72
N ASP A 214 0.88 -17.61 -0.94
CA ASP A 214 0.96 -17.93 0.49
C ASP A 214 0.21 -16.92 1.40
N PHE A 215 -0.39 -15.89 0.81
CA PHE A 215 -1.11 -14.86 1.54
C PHE A 215 -2.62 -14.99 1.38
N ASP A 216 -3.35 -14.81 2.49
CA ASP A 216 -4.81 -14.79 2.51
C ASP A 216 -5.37 -13.48 1.95
N TYR A 217 -4.60 -12.39 2.05
CA TYR A 217 -4.92 -11.10 1.46
C TYR A 217 -3.65 -10.36 1.02
N ALA A 218 -3.67 -9.79 -0.17
CA ALA A 218 -2.62 -8.92 -0.65
C ALA A 218 -3.16 -7.48 -0.86
N ALA A 219 -2.66 -6.58 -0.01
CA ALA A 219 -2.97 -5.16 -0.06
C ALA A 219 -1.99 -4.47 -1.00
N LEU A 220 -2.44 -4.13 -2.21
CA LEU A 220 -1.61 -3.57 -3.26
C LEU A 220 -1.84 -2.07 -3.44
N GLY A 221 -0.75 -1.32 -3.58
CA GLY A 221 -0.69 0.03 -4.12
C GLY A 221 -0.02 0.05 -5.49
N HIS A 222 0.07 1.22 -6.13
CA HIS A 222 0.68 1.51 -7.43
C HIS A 222 -0.33 1.81 -8.53
N LEU A 223 -1.48 1.16 -8.57
CA LEU A 223 -2.52 1.44 -9.56
C LEU A 223 -3.63 2.31 -8.95
N HIS A 224 -4.01 3.36 -9.69
CA HIS A 224 -4.95 4.37 -9.23
C HIS A 224 -6.42 3.92 -9.28
N GLY A 225 -6.71 2.90 -10.09
CA GLY A 225 -8.04 2.28 -10.17
C GLY A 225 -8.21 1.15 -9.16
N PRO A 226 -9.25 1.16 -8.29
CA PRO A 226 -9.53 0.03 -7.40
C PRO A 226 -9.92 -1.20 -8.23
N GLN A 227 -9.14 -2.27 -8.13
CA GLN A 227 -9.34 -3.49 -8.92
C GLN A 227 -8.69 -4.71 -8.27
N LYS A 228 -9.19 -5.89 -8.62
CA LYS A 228 -8.57 -7.17 -8.27
C LYS A 228 -7.59 -7.63 -9.35
N VAL A 229 -6.65 -8.49 -8.96
CA VAL A 229 -5.71 -9.15 -9.87
C VAL A 229 -5.77 -10.66 -9.63
N GLY A 230 -6.25 -11.40 -10.62
CA GLY A 230 -6.46 -12.85 -10.52
C GLY A 230 -7.59 -13.22 -9.57
N ARG A 231 -7.33 -13.26 -8.27
CA ARG A 231 -8.29 -13.62 -7.22
C ARG A 231 -8.82 -12.39 -6.47
N GLU A 232 -9.96 -12.56 -5.78
CA GLU A 232 -10.66 -11.43 -5.12
C GLU A 232 -9.86 -10.78 -3.98
N ASP A 233 -9.05 -11.55 -3.29
CA ASP A 233 -8.26 -11.17 -2.13
C ASP A 233 -6.86 -10.60 -2.49
N VAL A 234 -6.57 -10.42 -3.77
CA VAL A 234 -5.41 -9.67 -4.29
C VAL A 234 -5.90 -8.41 -4.98
N ARG A 235 -5.72 -7.26 -4.33
CA ARG A 235 -6.38 -6.03 -4.77
C ARG A 235 -5.50 -4.80 -4.68
N TYR A 236 -5.65 -3.95 -5.69
CA TYR A 236 -5.31 -2.54 -5.61
C TYR A 236 -6.44 -1.76 -4.96
N SER A 237 -6.14 -0.93 -3.96
CA SER A 237 -7.15 -0.04 -3.35
C SER A 237 -7.48 1.15 -4.23
N GLY A 238 -6.56 1.53 -5.09
CA GLY A 238 -6.62 2.77 -5.85
C GLY A 238 -6.36 4.00 -4.98
N THR A 239 -6.33 5.15 -5.63
CA THR A 239 -6.13 6.46 -4.98
C THR A 239 -7.38 6.91 -4.23
N PRO A 240 -7.26 7.66 -3.12
CA PRO A 240 -8.41 8.20 -2.39
C PRO A 240 -9.06 9.39 -3.10
N TYR A 241 -8.38 9.97 -4.10
CA TYR A 241 -8.85 11.11 -4.90
C TYR A 241 -8.53 10.88 -6.38
N LYS A 242 -9.22 11.59 -7.30
CA LYS A 242 -8.98 11.52 -8.74
C LYS A 242 -7.80 12.41 -9.12
N TYR A 243 -6.79 11.85 -9.77
CA TYR A 243 -5.57 12.56 -10.16
C TYR A 243 -5.44 12.81 -11.67
N SER A 244 -6.38 12.31 -12.46
CA SER A 244 -6.47 12.57 -13.90
C SER A 244 -7.91 12.55 -14.38
N VAL A 245 -8.15 13.12 -15.56
CA VAL A 245 -9.47 13.10 -16.22
C VAL A 245 -9.89 11.67 -16.57
N SER A 246 -8.93 10.79 -16.89
CA SER A 246 -9.23 9.37 -17.17
C SER A 246 -9.84 8.63 -15.98
N GLU A 247 -9.68 9.16 -14.76
CA GLU A 247 -10.26 8.62 -13.54
C GLU A 247 -11.69 9.12 -13.25
N GLU A 248 -12.29 9.91 -14.15
CA GLU A 248 -13.63 10.50 -13.96
C GLU A 248 -14.67 9.47 -13.51
N ARG A 249 -14.64 8.28 -14.12
CA ARG A 249 -15.58 7.20 -13.83
C ARG A 249 -15.19 6.33 -12.63
N HIS A 250 -14.01 6.54 -12.04
CA HIS A 250 -13.58 5.78 -10.88
C HIS A 250 -14.38 6.16 -9.64
N ARG A 251 -14.83 5.15 -8.91
CA ARG A 251 -15.45 5.31 -7.60
C ARG A 251 -14.37 5.17 -6.54
N LYS A 252 -13.87 6.29 -6.05
CA LYS A 252 -12.85 6.32 -5.00
C LYS A 252 -13.43 5.83 -3.69
N ALA A 253 -12.74 4.90 -3.03
CA ALA A 253 -13.23 4.20 -1.85
C ALA A 253 -12.08 3.85 -0.91
N VAL A 254 -12.40 3.61 0.35
CA VAL A 254 -11.58 2.82 1.26
C VAL A 254 -11.94 1.36 1.04
N THR A 255 -10.95 0.51 0.83
CA THR A 255 -11.16 -0.94 0.84
C THR A 255 -11.20 -1.40 2.29
N VAL A 256 -12.35 -1.90 2.73
CA VAL A 256 -12.55 -2.47 4.06
C VAL A 256 -12.41 -3.98 3.96
N VAL A 257 -11.50 -4.53 4.72
CA VAL A 257 -11.23 -5.97 4.74
C VAL A 257 -11.53 -6.52 6.12
N THR A 258 -12.34 -7.57 6.17
CA THR A 258 -12.62 -8.32 7.39
C THR A 258 -12.11 -9.73 7.22
N MET A 259 -11.11 -10.10 8.03
CA MET A 259 -10.58 -11.45 8.10
C MET A 259 -11.10 -12.13 9.37
N GLU A 260 -11.80 -13.22 9.18
CA GLU A 260 -12.28 -14.08 10.27
C GLU A 260 -11.27 -15.22 10.49
N GLU A 261 -11.68 -16.48 10.41
CA GLU A 261 -10.77 -17.60 10.44
C GLU A 261 -9.89 -17.69 9.18
N LYS A 262 -8.86 -18.51 9.22
CA LYS A 262 -7.94 -18.73 8.09
C LYS A 262 -8.71 -19.02 6.79
N GLY A 263 -8.41 -18.26 5.74
CA GLY A 263 -9.02 -18.38 4.42
C GLY A 263 -10.37 -17.68 4.27
N VAL A 264 -10.93 -17.07 5.32
CA VAL A 264 -12.20 -16.33 5.24
C VAL A 264 -11.92 -14.82 5.21
N VAL A 265 -12.06 -14.23 4.03
CA VAL A 265 -11.82 -12.81 3.78
C VAL A 265 -13.08 -12.18 3.16
N LYS A 266 -13.59 -11.13 3.79
CA LYS A 266 -14.71 -10.33 3.29
C LYS A 266 -14.16 -8.96 2.89
N ILE A 267 -14.55 -8.46 1.72
CA ILE A 267 -14.05 -7.23 1.16
C ILE A 267 -15.22 -6.34 0.78
N GLU A 268 -15.20 -5.12 1.28
CA GLU A 268 -16.21 -4.09 0.99
C GLU A 268 -15.50 -2.82 0.51
N LEU A 269 -16.10 -2.14 -0.46
CA LEU A 269 -15.64 -0.83 -0.92
C LEU A 269 -16.55 0.24 -0.32
N SER A 270 -16.03 0.95 0.66
CA SER A 270 -16.74 2.10 1.24
C SER A 270 -16.42 3.35 0.44
N LEU A 271 -17.41 3.84 -0.29
CA LEU A 271 -17.28 5.02 -1.15
C LEU A 271 -17.00 6.25 -0.29
N ILE A 272 -15.84 6.86 -0.48
CA ILE A 272 -15.56 8.19 0.02
C ILE A 272 -16.17 9.16 -1.00
N HIS A 273 -17.50 9.35 -0.94
CA HIS A 273 -18.15 10.29 -1.84
C HIS A 273 -17.66 11.71 -1.56
N ILE A 274 -16.90 12.22 -2.50
CA ILE A 274 -16.79 13.64 -2.74
C ILE A 274 -17.99 13.95 -3.65
N SER A 275 -19.06 14.46 -3.08
CA SER A 275 -20.01 15.21 -3.88
C SER A 275 -19.22 16.36 -4.47
N GLU A 276 -19.00 16.36 -5.78
CA GLU A 276 -18.47 17.54 -6.45
C GLU A 276 -19.41 18.71 -6.12
N PRO A 277 -18.88 19.87 -5.74
CA PRO A 277 -19.71 21.05 -5.68
C PRO A 277 -20.29 21.28 -7.08
N THR A 278 -21.61 21.22 -7.16
CA THR A 278 -22.40 21.62 -8.35
C THR A 278 -22.11 23.07 -8.70
#